data_ea3e2aadef90f378d01e3e9c1987b552
#
_entry.id   ea3e2aadef90f378d01e3e9c1987b552
#
_cell.length_a   1.000
_cell.length_b   1.000
_cell.length_c   1.000
_cell.angle_alpha   90.00
_cell.angle_beta   90.00
_cell.angle_gamma   90.00
#
_symmetry.space_group_name_H-M   'P 1'
#
loop_
_entity.id
_entity.type
_entity.pdbx_description
1 polymer ?
#
loop_
_entity_poly.entity_id
_entity_poly.type
_entity_poly.pdbx_seq_one_letter_code
_entity_poly.pdbx_strand_id
1 'polypeptide(L)'
;MNFVLENWYLFAAALVSGALLIWPILSQGTTAGIKVSTTDAVQLINREKAVLIDISEPAEFAAGHAAGSRSVPLASLEGSRDLPKNKALPLVVVCPNGSRAPRAVAVLKKLGFENARALAGGLDAWRAANLPVEKTA
;
A
#
# COMPACT_ATOMS: atom_id res chain seq x y z
N MET A 1 -37.71 -16.37 -30.19
CA MET A 1 -36.55 -15.56 -30.57
C MET A 1 -36.77 -14.08 -30.33
N ASN A 2 -38.00 -13.62 -30.29
CA ASN A 2 -38.28 -12.20 -30.04
C ASN A 2 -38.26 -11.82 -28.55
N PHE A 3 -38.14 -12.79 -27.64
CA PHE A 3 -38.10 -12.56 -26.22
C PHE A 3 -36.98 -11.59 -25.81
N VAL A 4 -35.78 -11.80 -26.34
CA VAL A 4 -34.60 -10.95 -26.04
C VAL A 4 -34.79 -9.55 -26.60
N LEU A 5 -35.35 -9.44 -27.80
CA LEU A 5 -35.59 -8.15 -28.47
C LEU A 5 -36.71 -7.34 -27.80
N GLU A 6 -37.75 -8.04 -27.32
CA GLU A 6 -38.86 -7.42 -26.63
C GLU A 6 -38.56 -7.02 -25.21
N ASN A 7 -37.58 -7.70 -24.56
CA ASN A 7 -37.22 -7.47 -23.16
C ASN A 7 -35.78 -7.00 -22.98
N TRP A 8 -35.20 -6.40 -24.02
CA TRP A 8 -33.81 -5.94 -23.99
C TRP A 8 -33.53 -4.96 -22.83
N TYR A 9 -34.52 -4.16 -22.44
CA TYR A 9 -34.39 -3.23 -21.32
C TYR A 9 -34.18 -3.93 -19.98
N LEU A 10 -34.72 -5.14 -19.82
CA LEU A 10 -34.50 -5.97 -18.63
C LEU A 10 -33.06 -6.46 -18.58
N PHE A 11 -32.49 -6.86 -19.72
CA PHE A 11 -31.07 -7.24 -19.81
C PHE A 11 -30.15 -6.04 -19.59
N ALA A 12 -30.50 -4.88 -20.14
CA ALA A 12 -29.76 -3.65 -19.93
C ALA A 12 -29.78 -3.24 -18.45
N ALA A 13 -30.95 -3.33 -17.78
CA ALA A 13 -31.07 -3.05 -16.35
C ALA A 13 -30.24 -4.04 -15.52
N ALA A 14 -30.23 -5.31 -15.86
CA ALA A 14 -29.43 -6.32 -15.18
C ALA A 14 -27.94 -6.07 -15.35
N LEU A 15 -27.48 -5.68 -16.54
CA LEU A 15 -26.08 -5.35 -16.80
C LEU A 15 -25.63 -4.10 -16.02
N VAL A 16 -26.44 -3.06 -16.00
CA VAL A 16 -26.14 -1.83 -15.25
C VAL A 16 -26.11 -2.12 -13.75
N SER A 17 -27.09 -2.88 -13.25
CA SER A 17 -27.15 -3.27 -11.85
C SER A 17 -25.93 -4.13 -11.46
N GLY A 18 -25.54 -5.09 -12.29
CA GLY A 18 -24.36 -5.92 -12.10
C GLY A 18 -23.09 -5.09 -12.11
N ALA A 19 -22.97 -4.14 -13.03
CA ALA A 19 -21.82 -3.24 -13.11
C ALA A 19 -21.70 -2.37 -11.87
N LEU A 20 -22.82 -1.85 -11.35
CA LEU A 20 -22.81 -1.06 -10.12
C LEU A 20 -22.43 -1.86 -8.88
N LEU A 21 -22.76 -3.15 -8.83
CA LEU A 21 -22.36 -4.04 -7.74
C LEU A 21 -20.92 -4.47 -7.82
N ILE A 22 -20.38 -4.66 -9.04
CA ILE A 22 -19.01 -5.13 -9.27
C ILE A 22 -18.02 -3.97 -9.22
N TRP A 23 -18.46 -2.75 -9.57
CA TRP A 23 -17.58 -1.58 -9.64
C TRP A 23 -16.78 -1.32 -8.35
N PRO A 24 -17.37 -1.35 -7.15
CA PRO A 24 -16.61 -1.20 -5.91
C PRO A 24 -15.57 -2.30 -5.72
N ILE A 25 -15.88 -3.53 -6.13
CA ILE A 25 -14.97 -4.67 -6.01
C ILE A 25 -13.77 -4.48 -6.93
N LEU A 26 -14.00 -4.05 -8.17
CA LEU A 26 -12.93 -3.78 -9.12
C LEU A 26 -12.10 -2.57 -8.76
N SER A 27 -12.73 -1.50 -8.25
CA SER A 27 -12.02 -0.30 -7.80
C SER A 27 -11.26 -0.53 -6.50
N GLN A 28 -11.77 -1.37 -5.61
CA GLN A 28 -11.04 -1.81 -4.42
C GLN A 28 -9.89 -2.75 -4.77
N GLY A 29 -9.99 -3.48 -5.87
CA GLY A 29 -8.93 -4.35 -6.35
C GLY A 29 -7.62 -3.61 -6.61
N THR A 30 -7.69 -2.40 -7.12
CA THR A 30 -6.51 -1.56 -7.34
C THR A 30 -5.94 -1.01 -6.04
N THR A 31 -6.80 -0.69 -5.06
CA THR A 31 -6.37 -0.20 -3.74
C THR A 31 -5.93 -1.36 -2.84
N ALA A 32 -6.61 -2.50 -2.91
CA ALA A 32 -6.25 -3.69 -2.12
C ALA A 32 -4.90 -4.27 -2.55
N GLY A 33 -4.53 -4.14 -3.84
CA GLY A 33 -3.21 -4.56 -4.32
C GLY A 33 -2.06 -3.66 -3.88
N ILE A 34 -2.36 -2.45 -3.40
CA ILE A 34 -1.37 -1.48 -2.94
C ILE A 34 -1.12 -1.60 -1.43
N LYS A 35 -2.14 -1.98 -0.66
CA LYS A 35 -2.06 -2.07 0.80
C LYS A 35 -1.85 -3.51 1.27
N VAL A 36 -1.04 -3.68 2.29
CA VAL A 36 -0.85 -4.97 2.98
C VAL A 36 -1.16 -4.81 4.45
N SER A 37 -1.67 -5.88 5.07
CA SER A 37 -1.85 -5.93 6.51
C SER A 37 -0.51 -6.06 7.23
N THR A 38 -0.48 -5.83 8.54
CA THR A 38 0.72 -6.04 9.36
C THR A 38 1.21 -7.48 9.29
N THR A 39 0.31 -8.45 9.27
CA THR A 39 0.65 -9.87 9.15
C THR A 39 1.33 -10.16 7.81
N ASP A 40 0.76 -9.66 6.71
CA ASP A 40 1.32 -9.85 5.37
C ASP A 40 2.66 -9.13 5.22
N ALA A 41 2.80 -7.93 5.81
CA ALA A 41 4.05 -7.19 5.82
C ALA A 41 5.17 -7.96 6.51
N VAL A 42 4.89 -8.56 7.67
CA VAL A 42 5.86 -9.39 8.40
C VAL A 42 6.27 -10.61 7.56
N GLN A 43 5.31 -11.25 6.89
CA GLN A 43 5.63 -12.37 6.00
C GLN A 43 6.51 -11.95 4.83
N LEU A 44 6.26 -10.81 4.22
CA LEU A 44 7.10 -10.27 3.14
C LEU A 44 8.53 -10.01 3.63
N ILE A 45 8.67 -9.45 4.82
CA ILE A 45 9.99 -9.19 5.43
C ILE A 45 10.74 -10.49 5.66
N ASN A 46 10.06 -11.49 6.21
CA ASN A 46 10.70 -12.75 6.59
C ASN A 46 10.98 -13.66 5.40
N ARG A 47 10.09 -13.71 4.42
CA ARG A 47 10.19 -14.65 3.28
C ARG A 47 10.86 -14.05 2.06
N GLU A 48 10.59 -12.77 1.79
CA GLU A 48 11.04 -12.10 0.56
C GLU A 48 12.04 -10.98 0.82
N LYS A 49 12.45 -10.80 2.06
CA LYS A 49 13.42 -9.75 2.49
C LYS A 49 12.91 -8.34 2.17
N ALA A 50 11.60 -8.10 2.33
CA ALA A 50 11.02 -6.79 2.10
C ALA A 50 11.70 -5.74 2.99
N VAL A 51 11.85 -4.54 2.44
CA VAL A 51 12.45 -3.41 3.14
C VAL A 51 11.33 -2.48 3.61
N LEU A 52 11.37 -2.11 4.89
CA LEU A 52 10.47 -1.12 5.44
C LEU A 52 10.99 0.29 5.15
N ILE A 53 10.16 1.10 4.51
CA ILE A 53 10.45 2.49 4.20
C ILE A 53 9.48 3.37 4.97
N ASP A 54 10.00 4.18 5.88
CA ASP A 54 9.21 5.13 6.64
C ASP A 54 9.28 6.49 5.96
N ILE A 55 8.13 6.98 5.50
CA ILE A 55 8.01 8.24 4.78
C ILE A 55 7.58 9.42 5.67
N SER A 56 7.52 9.20 6.97
CA SER A 56 7.20 10.28 7.91
C SER A 56 8.33 11.31 7.97
N GLU A 57 8.00 12.48 8.52
CA GLU A 57 8.99 13.52 8.74
C GLU A 57 10.10 13.02 9.68
N PRO A 58 11.34 13.54 9.56
CA PRO A 58 12.44 13.08 10.42
C PRO A 58 12.13 13.14 11.91
N ALA A 59 11.40 14.16 12.36
CA ALA A 59 10.99 14.29 13.75
C ALA A 59 10.00 13.19 14.16
N GLU A 60 9.08 12.84 13.28
CA GLU A 60 8.13 11.74 13.50
C GLU A 60 8.85 10.39 13.54
N PHE A 61 9.82 10.19 12.66
CA PHE A 61 10.66 8.99 12.61
C PHE A 61 11.46 8.83 13.92
N ALA A 62 12.07 9.91 14.38
CA ALA A 62 12.84 9.90 15.61
C ALA A 62 11.97 9.60 16.84
N ALA A 63 10.72 10.06 16.85
CA ALA A 63 9.78 9.83 17.95
C ALA A 63 9.32 8.38 18.03
N GLY A 64 9.33 7.65 16.93
CA GLY A 64 8.99 6.23 16.89
C GLY A 64 8.82 5.74 15.46
N HIS A 65 9.43 4.61 15.15
CA HIS A 65 9.33 3.97 13.83
C HIS A 65 9.39 2.45 13.98
N ALA A 66 8.89 1.75 12.98
CA ALA A 66 8.98 0.30 12.95
C ALA A 66 10.45 -0.13 12.96
N ALA A 67 10.77 -1.15 13.74
CA ALA A 67 12.14 -1.65 13.86
C ALA A 67 12.70 -2.07 12.49
N GLY A 68 13.88 -1.57 12.16
CA GLY A 68 14.53 -1.87 10.88
C GLY A 68 14.05 -1.03 9.69
N SER A 69 13.12 -0.10 9.90
CA SER A 69 12.67 0.79 8.82
C SER A 69 13.72 1.85 8.50
N ARG A 70 13.75 2.25 7.22
CA ARG A 70 14.62 3.32 6.75
C ARG A 70 13.84 4.62 6.67
N SER A 71 14.44 5.72 7.14
CA SER A 71 13.82 7.04 7.06
C SER A 71 14.04 7.63 5.66
N VAL A 72 12.98 7.68 4.88
CA VAL A 72 12.98 8.30 3.54
C VAL A 72 11.73 9.19 3.46
N PRO A 73 11.82 10.47 3.88
CA PRO A 73 10.66 11.36 3.85
C PRO A 73 10.05 11.44 2.46
N LEU A 74 8.73 11.57 2.40
CA LEU A 74 8.00 11.61 1.13
C LEU A 74 8.54 12.66 0.17
N ALA A 75 8.92 13.83 0.67
CA ALA A 75 9.46 14.92 -0.13
C ALA A 75 10.81 14.58 -0.76
N SER A 76 11.58 13.66 -0.16
CA SER A 76 12.92 13.26 -0.64
C SER A 76 12.91 11.94 -1.39
N LEU A 77 11.73 11.33 -1.58
CA LEU A 77 11.62 9.96 -2.06
C LEU A 77 12.24 9.76 -3.45
N GLU A 78 12.02 10.69 -4.38
CA GLU A 78 12.47 10.57 -5.75
C GLU A 78 13.99 10.64 -5.92
N GLY A 79 14.70 11.26 -5.04
CA GLY A 79 16.15 11.39 -5.14
C GLY A 79 16.92 10.69 -4.03
N SER A 80 16.25 9.86 -3.26
CA SER A 80 16.85 9.26 -2.07
C SER A 80 17.88 8.19 -2.40
N ARG A 81 19.03 8.24 -1.74
CA ARG A 81 20.05 7.20 -1.77
C ARG A 81 19.78 6.08 -0.77
N ASP A 82 18.80 6.28 0.11
CA ASP A 82 18.44 5.30 1.15
C ASP A 82 17.50 4.22 0.63
N LEU A 83 17.05 4.34 -0.62
CA LEU A 83 16.26 3.30 -1.27
C LEU A 83 17.16 2.13 -1.69
N PRO A 84 16.65 0.88 -1.65
CA PRO A 84 17.40 -0.28 -2.10
C PRO A 84 17.80 -0.14 -3.58
N LYS A 85 18.97 -0.63 -3.93
CA LYS A 85 19.42 -0.66 -5.33
C LYS A 85 18.69 -1.72 -6.14
N ASN A 86 18.29 -2.82 -5.50
CA ASN A 86 17.57 -3.90 -6.15
C ASN A 86 16.07 -3.56 -6.19
N LYS A 87 15.59 -3.17 -7.37
CA LYS A 87 14.19 -2.78 -7.58
C LYS A 87 13.22 -3.96 -7.58
N ALA A 88 13.72 -5.19 -7.60
CA ALA A 88 12.89 -6.38 -7.48
C ALA A 88 12.47 -6.68 -6.03
N LEU A 89 13.14 -6.10 -5.04
CA LEU A 89 12.79 -6.29 -3.64
C LEU A 89 11.43 -5.66 -3.33
N PRO A 90 10.58 -6.36 -2.55
CA PRO A 90 9.35 -5.76 -2.05
C PRO A 90 9.66 -4.61 -1.10
N LEU A 91 8.92 -3.53 -1.21
CA LEU A 91 8.99 -2.40 -0.28
C LEU A 91 7.67 -2.27 0.46
N VAL A 92 7.75 -2.13 1.76
CA VAL A 92 6.58 -1.84 2.60
C VAL A 92 6.73 -0.41 3.10
N VAL A 93 5.82 0.45 2.66
CA VAL A 93 5.84 1.88 2.98
C VAL A 93 5.02 2.13 4.24
N VAL A 94 5.63 2.77 5.22
CA VAL A 94 5.02 3.06 6.52
C VAL A 94 4.90 4.57 6.69
N CYS A 95 3.74 5.03 7.13
CA CYS A 95 3.53 6.39 7.61
C CYS A 95 2.76 6.35 8.93
N PRO A 96 2.63 7.45 9.68
CA PRO A 96 2.03 7.38 11.01
C PRO A 96 0.66 6.73 11.07
N ASN A 97 -0.23 7.04 10.13
CA ASN A 97 -1.60 6.51 10.10
C ASN A 97 -1.99 5.80 8.81
N GLY A 98 -1.07 5.64 7.88
CA GLY A 98 -1.33 4.97 6.60
C GLY A 98 -1.88 5.88 5.50
N SER A 99 -2.19 7.13 5.77
CA SER A 99 -2.84 8.02 4.79
C SER A 99 -1.89 8.53 3.69
N ARG A 100 -0.61 8.69 4.00
CA ARG A 100 0.41 9.19 3.06
C ARG A 100 1.06 8.09 2.24
N ALA A 101 1.03 6.86 2.73
CA ALA A 101 1.72 5.73 2.12
C ALA A 101 1.28 5.41 0.67
N PRO A 102 0.00 5.46 0.30
CA PRO A 102 -0.40 5.19 -1.09
C PRO A 102 0.25 6.14 -2.11
N ARG A 103 0.44 7.40 -1.75
CA ARG A 103 1.13 8.38 -2.61
C ARG A 103 2.59 7.99 -2.81
N ALA A 104 3.27 7.57 -1.75
CA ALA A 104 4.64 7.09 -1.82
C ALA A 104 4.77 5.84 -2.67
N VAL A 105 3.84 4.91 -2.57
CA VAL A 105 3.80 3.70 -3.41
C VAL A 105 3.71 4.08 -4.89
N ALA A 106 2.88 5.05 -5.23
CA ALA A 106 2.76 5.53 -6.63
C ALA A 106 4.10 6.09 -7.14
N VAL A 107 4.81 6.87 -6.33
CA VAL A 107 6.13 7.41 -6.67
C VAL A 107 7.15 6.28 -6.84
N LEU A 108 7.18 5.33 -5.90
CA LEU A 108 8.11 4.20 -5.97
C LEU A 108 7.89 3.34 -7.20
N LYS A 109 6.64 3.12 -7.61
CA LYS A 109 6.33 2.38 -8.84
C LYS A 109 6.85 3.12 -10.08
N LYS A 110 6.76 4.44 -10.10
CA LYS A 110 7.35 5.25 -11.19
C LYS A 110 8.88 5.13 -11.24
N LEU A 111 9.51 4.94 -10.09
CA LEU A 111 10.95 4.74 -9.99
C LEU A 111 11.40 3.32 -10.35
N GLY A 112 10.46 2.41 -10.61
CA GLY A 112 10.73 1.04 -11.02
C GLY A 112 10.53 -0.02 -9.93
N PHE A 113 10.13 0.37 -8.71
CA PHE A 113 9.82 -0.56 -7.62
C PHE A 113 8.39 -1.10 -7.77
N GLU A 114 8.22 -2.13 -8.58
CA GLU A 114 6.90 -2.68 -8.90
C GLU A 114 6.24 -3.39 -7.72
N ASN A 115 7.04 -3.86 -6.76
CA ASN A 115 6.59 -4.58 -5.58
C ASN A 115 6.44 -3.68 -4.34
N ALA A 116 6.26 -2.39 -4.53
CA ALA A 116 5.99 -1.47 -3.44
C ALA A 116 4.55 -1.62 -2.94
N ARG A 117 4.39 -1.69 -1.63
CA ARG A 117 3.09 -1.81 -0.95
C ARG A 117 3.04 -0.83 0.21
N ALA A 118 1.83 -0.37 0.54
CA ALA A 118 1.59 0.46 1.70
C ALA A 118 1.14 -0.39 2.88
N LEU A 119 1.67 -0.11 4.07
CA LEU A 119 1.20 -0.77 5.28
C LEU A 119 -0.15 -0.19 5.68
N ALA A 120 -1.19 -1.03 5.68
CA ALA A 120 -2.54 -0.62 6.06
C ALA A 120 -2.55 -0.15 7.52
N GLY A 121 -3.07 1.05 7.76
CA GLY A 121 -3.08 1.67 9.09
C GLY A 121 -1.75 2.23 9.55
N GLY A 122 -0.67 2.07 8.78
CA GLY A 122 0.64 2.62 9.06
C GLY A 122 1.24 2.17 10.39
N LEU A 123 2.01 3.06 11.02
CA LEU A 123 2.67 2.76 12.29
C LEU A 123 1.67 2.48 13.41
N ASP A 124 0.50 3.11 13.38
CA ASP A 124 -0.55 2.85 14.39
C ASP A 124 -0.99 1.39 14.37
N ALA A 125 -1.19 0.81 13.19
CA ALA A 125 -1.52 -0.60 13.05
C ALA A 125 -0.35 -1.52 13.46
N TRP A 126 0.88 -1.11 13.16
CA TRP A 126 2.09 -1.82 13.57
C TRP A 126 2.18 -1.93 15.08
N ARG A 127 1.94 -0.82 15.79
CA ARG A 127 1.90 -0.80 17.26
C ARG A 127 0.76 -1.62 17.83
N ALA A 128 -0.43 -1.52 17.23
CA ALA A 128 -1.60 -2.28 17.66
C ALA A 128 -1.39 -3.79 17.54
N ALA A 129 -0.56 -4.22 16.61
CA ALA A 129 -0.18 -5.62 16.42
C ALA A 129 0.97 -6.06 17.37
N ASN A 130 1.41 -5.21 18.28
CA ASN A 130 2.53 -5.44 19.21
C ASN A 130 3.85 -5.74 18.51
N LEU A 131 4.05 -5.17 17.32
CA LEU A 131 5.29 -5.32 16.58
C LEU A 131 6.35 -4.32 17.10
N PRO A 132 7.65 -4.65 16.96
CA PRO A 132 8.70 -3.82 17.56
C PRO A 132 8.79 -2.43 16.94
N VAL A 133 8.91 -1.42 17.82
CA VAL A 133 9.05 -0.01 17.46
C VAL A 133 10.33 0.52 18.11
N GLU A 134 11.13 1.26 17.35
CA GLU A 134 12.36 1.87 17.81
C GLU A 134 12.21 3.39 17.86
N LYS A 135 12.99 4.02 18.72
CA LYS A 135 13.13 5.49 18.78
C LYS A 135 14.58 5.83 18.47
N THR A 136 14.75 6.88 17.68
CA THR A 136 16.07 7.43 17.40
C THR A 136 16.29 8.63 18.31
N ALA A 137 17.28 8.56 19.13
CA ALA A 137 17.60 9.68 20.03
C ALA A 137 18.27 10.83 19.28
#